data_528854ab288e70babae27d714bbfecac
#
_entry.id   528854ab288e70babae27d714bbfecac
#
_cell.length_a   1.000
_cell.length_b   1.000
_cell.length_c   1.000
_cell.angle_alpha   90.00
_cell.angle_beta   90.00
_cell.angle_gamma   90.00
#
_symmetry.space_group_name_H-M   'P 1'
#
loop_
_entity.id
_entity.type
_entity.pdbx_description
1 polymer ?
#
loop_
_entity_poly.entity_id
_entity_poly.type
_entity_poly.pdbx_seq_one_letter_code
_entity_poly.pdbx_strand_id
1 'polypeptide(L)'
;MRNLEDIAWITQAAIFHNRAAFGRLVEKYQAQVRRFFLSQTLGDTQLSDDLAQDTFVKAYLNFSRFRGEASFSTWLFRIAYNVYYDHVKTQHPTDSLETPAVMGRSGRDTDSGLQMDLRHALALLTDAERTCVVLQLMEGQSIDHITMVTGMREGTVKSHLSRGKKKMADYLRHNGYDRQ
;
A
#
# COMPACT_ATOMS: atom_id res chain seq x y z
N MET A 1 -7.73 -1.91 16.23
CA MET A 1 -8.41 -1.03 17.21
C MET A 1 -8.88 0.23 16.47
N ARG A 2 -10.15 0.64 16.64
CA ARG A 2 -10.60 1.94 16.11
C ARG A 2 -9.94 3.03 16.96
N ASN A 3 -9.16 3.89 16.34
CA ASN A 3 -8.51 4.98 17.06
C ASN A 3 -9.59 6.06 17.38
N LEU A 4 -9.74 6.43 18.65
CA LEU A 4 -10.73 7.41 19.10
C LEU A 4 -10.55 8.79 18.44
N GLU A 5 -9.31 9.19 18.17
CA GLU A 5 -9.01 10.43 17.46
C GLU A 5 -9.55 10.40 16.02
N ASP A 6 -9.38 9.26 15.31
CA ASP A 6 -9.92 9.11 13.98
C ASP A 6 -11.43 9.26 13.97
N ILE A 7 -12.12 8.68 14.96
CA ILE A 7 -13.58 8.77 15.06
C ILE A 7 -14.01 10.24 15.20
N ALA A 8 -13.32 11.02 16.04
CA ALA A 8 -13.61 12.43 16.23
C ALA A 8 -13.42 13.24 14.94
N TRP A 9 -12.28 13.05 14.27
CA TRP A 9 -11.98 13.75 13.01
C TRP A 9 -12.90 13.32 11.87
N ILE A 10 -13.19 12.01 11.76
CA ILE A 10 -14.14 11.48 10.79
C ILE A 10 -15.52 12.10 11.00
N THR A 11 -16.00 12.13 12.24
CA THR A 11 -17.30 12.72 12.57
C THR A 11 -17.35 14.19 12.19
N GLN A 12 -16.32 14.96 12.54
CA GLN A 12 -16.22 16.38 12.19
C GLN A 12 -16.16 16.59 10.67
N ALA A 13 -15.37 15.80 9.97
CA ALA A 13 -15.25 15.93 8.52
C ALA A 13 -16.51 15.48 7.77
N ALA A 14 -17.17 14.40 8.21
CA ALA A 14 -18.35 13.86 7.54
C ALA A 14 -19.62 14.68 7.81
N ILE A 15 -19.87 15.07 9.07
CA ILE A 15 -21.12 15.74 9.47
C ILE A 15 -21.04 17.25 9.25
N PHE A 16 -19.91 17.86 9.61
CA PHE A 16 -19.76 19.31 9.58
C PHE A 16 -18.99 19.82 8.36
N HIS A 17 -18.67 18.94 7.39
CA HIS A 17 -17.83 19.25 6.21
C HIS A 17 -16.54 20.01 6.58
N ASN A 18 -15.97 19.68 7.75
CA ASN A 18 -14.80 20.35 8.28
C ASN A 18 -13.54 19.91 7.56
N ARG A 19 -13.04 20.77 6.66
CA ARG A 19 -11.80 20.52 5.89
C ARG A 19 -10.58 20.36 6.78
N ALA A 20 -10.50 21.07 7.89
CA ALA A 20 -9.37 20.97 8.82
C ALA A 20 -9.33 19.60 9.51
N ALA A 21 -10.48 19.00 9.84
CA ALA A 21 -10.56 17.67 10.40
C ALA A 21 -10.08 16.61 9.38
N PHE A 22 -10.45 16.74 8.10
CA PHE A 22 -9.90 15.88 7.05
C PHE A 22 -8.40 16.10 6.87
N GLY A 23 -7.90 17.34 6.95
CA GLY A 23 -6.48 17.66 6.91
C GLY A 23 -5.67 16.91 7.98
N ARG A 24 -6.20 16.76 9.20
CA ARG A 24 -5.57 15.96 10.27
C ARG A 24 -5.49 14.47 9.94
N LEU A 25 -6.50 13.92 9.27
CA LEU A 25 -6.43 12.55 8.76
C LEU A 25 -5.36 12.41 7.68
N VAL A 26 -5.24 13.39 6.78
CA VAL A 26 -4.16 13.40 5.76
C VAL A 26 -2.79 13.43 6.46
N GLU A 27 -2.55 14.36 7.38
CA GLU A 27 -1.29 14.47 8.14
C GLU A 27 -0.92 13.15 8.82
N LYS A 28 -1.89 12.48 9.42
CA LYS A 28 -1.69 11.21 10.12
C LYS A 28 -1.32 10.06 9.19
N TYR A 29 -1.96 9.97 8.03
CA TYR A 29 -1.87 8.80 7.15
C TYR A 29 -0.96 9.00 5.93
N GLN A 30 -0.54 10.23 5.60
CA GLN A 30 0.25 10.52 4.39
C GLN A 30 1.56 9.71 4.31
N ALA A 31 2.29 9.57 5.42
CA ALA A 31 3.54 8.82 5.44
C ALA A 31 3.33 7.33 5.15
N GLN A 32 2.23 6.74 5.67
CA GLN A 32 1.89 5.34 5.45
C GLN A 32 1.47 5.10 4.00
N VAL A 33 0.61 5.95 3.45
CA VAL A 33 0.15 5.86 2.05
C VAL A 33 1.32 6.06 1.09
N ARG A 34 2.20 7.04 1.34
CA ARG A 34 3.41 7.28 0.55
C ARG A 34 4.34 6.06 0.58
N ARG A 35 4.61 5.49 1.76
CA ARG A 35 5.46 4.30 1.93
C ARG A 35 4.87 3.10 1.20
N PHE A 36 3.55 2.91 1.25
CA PHE A 36 2.87 1.88 0.47
C PHE A 36 3.18 2.04 -1.03
N PHE A 37 3.01 3.24 -1.60
CA PHE A 37 3.31 3.46 -3.01
C PHE A 37 4.78 3.34 -3.35
N LEU A 38 5.71 3.83 -2.50
CA LEU A 38 7.14 3.63 -2.71
C LEU A 38 7.51 2.15 -2.83
N SER A 39 6.84 1.30 -2.05
CA SER A 39 7.04 -0.15 -2.13
C SER A 39 6.42 -0.74 -3.40
N GLN A 40 5.25 -0.26 -3.84
CA GLN A 40 4.59 -0.72 -5.06
C GLN A 40 5.33 -0.29 -6.33
N THR A 41 5.83 0.94 -6.37
CA THR A 41 6.54 1.53 -7.52
C THR A 41 8.04 1.23 -7.52
N LEU A 42 8.52 0.40 -6.56
CA LEU A 42 9.93 0.05 -6.39
C LEU A 42 10.84 1.28 -6.23
N GLY A 43 10.35 2.31 -5.55
CA GLY A 43 11.10 3.51 -5.19
C GLY A 43 10.98 4.68 -6.17
N ASP A 44 10.07 4.64 -7.13
CA ASP A 44 9.76 5.82 -7.94
C ASP A 44 9.05 6.86 -7.04
N THR A 45 9.81 7.87 -6.62
CA THR A 45 9.35 8.88 -5.66
C THR A 45 8.27 9.79 -6.26
N GLN A 46 8.46 10.20 -7.52
CA GLN A 46 7.51 11.10 -8.19
C GLN A 46 6.16 10.40 -8.40
N LEU A 47 6.18 9.21 -8.98
CA LEU A 47 4.95 8.42 -9.16
C LEU A 47 4.28 8.11 -7.82
N SER A 48 5.04 7.79 -6.78
CA SER A 48 4.50 7.50 -5.45
C SER A 48 3.80 8.71 -4.85
N ASP A 49 4.35 9.90 -5.02
CA ASP A 49 3.76 11.14 -4.52
C ASP A 49 2.48 11.50 -5.30
N ASP A 50 2.46 11.30 -6.61
CA ASP A 50 1.28 11.51 -7.45
C ASP A 50 0.14 10.56 -7.08
N LEU A 51 0.43 9.26 -6.93
CA LEU A 51 -0.56 8.24 -6.52
C LEU A 51 -1.08 8.48 -5.09
N ALA A 52 -0.21 8.94 -4.18
CA ALA A 52 -0.61 9.29 -2.83
C ALA A 52 -1.56 10.50 -2.82
N GLN A 53 -1.25 11.53 -3.61
CA GLN A 53 -2.12 12.69 -3.77
C GLN A 53 -3.47 12.28 -4.34
N ASP A 54 -3.51 11.50 -5.41
CA ASP A 54 -4.74 10.99 -6.02
C ASP A 54 -5.59 10.19 -5.02
N THR A 55 -4.93 9.40 -4.17
CA THR A 55 -5.60 8.65 -3.11
C THR A 55 -6.35 9.58 -2.15
N PHE A 56 -5.70 10.64 -1.66
CA PHE A 56 -6.34 11.58 -0.73
C PHE A 56 -7.41 12.43 -1.41
N VAL A 57 -7.25 12.80 -2.66
CA VAL A 57 -8.29 13.47 -3.46
C VAL A 57 -9.51 12.56 -3.60
N LYS A 58 -9.31 11.29 -4.01
CA LYS A 58 -10.41 10.32 -4.11
C LYS A 58 -11.06 10.04 -2.73
N ALA A 59 -10.26 9.97 -1.67
CA ALA A 59 -10.77 9.80 -0.31
C ALA A 59 -11.64 11.00 0.10
N TYR A 60 -11.21 12.24 -0.15
CA TYR A 60 -11.99 13.43 0.14
C TYR A 60 -13.31 13.46 -0.60
N LEU A 61 -13.29 13.22 -1.91
CA LEU A 61 -14.48 13.22 -2.76
C LEU A 61 -15.49 12.11 -2.41
N ASN A 62 -15.01 10.99 -1.88
CA ASN A 62 -15.84 9.85 -1.50
C ASN A 62 -16.06 9.74 0.02
N PHE A 63 -15.69 10.78 0.79
CA PHE A 63 -15.72 10.70 2.26
C PHE A 63 -17.12 10.45 2.82
N SER A 64 -18.18 10.98 2.16
CA SER A 64 -19.57 10.72 2.52
C SER A 64 -20.00 9.25 2.41
N ARG A 65 -19.23 8.43 1.67
CA ARG A 65 -19.46 6.99 1.54
C ARG A 65 -18.78 6.14 2.62
N PHE A 66 -17.97 6.78 3.47
CA PHE A 66 -17.34 6.07 4.58
C PHE A 66 -18.37 5.78 5.67
N ARG A 67 -18.79 4.51 5.79
CA ARG A 67 -19.84 4.07 6.73
C ARG A 67 -19.30 3.60 8.08
N GLY A 68 -17.99 3.59 8.29
CA GLY A 68 -17.38 3.11 9.54
C GLY A 68 -17.47 1.58 9.76
N GLU A 69 -17.82 0.80 8.72
CA GLU A 69 -17.84 -0.67 8.78
C GLU A 69 -16.45 -1.26 9.00
N ALA A 70 -15.43 -0.61 8.43
CA ALA A 70 -14.02 -0.90 8.64
C ALA A 70 -13.32 0.29 9.31
N SER A 71 -12.03 0.13 9.70
CA SER A 71 -11.22 1.26 10.14
C SER A 71 -10.99 2.25 9.00
N PHE A 72 -10.75 3.52 9.32
CA PHE A 72 -10.43 4.53 8.31
C PHE A 72 -9.18 4.14 7.50
N SER A 73 -8.17 3.59 8.15
CA SER A 73 -6.96 3.09 7.46
C SER A 73 -7.30 2.00 6.44
N THR A 74 -8.12 1.02 6.79
CA THR A 74 -8.54 -0.04 5.86
C THR A 74 -9.27 0.53 4.66
N TRP A 75 -10.19 1.46 4.88
CA TRP A 75 -10.91 2.15 3.81
C TRP A 75 -9.98 2.99 2.92
N LEU A 76 -9.04 3.72 3.53
CA LEU A 76 -8.05 4.53 2.82
C LEU A 76 -7.11 3.66 1.97
N PHE A 77 -6.61 2.54 2.54
CA PHE A 77 -5.77 1.60 1.79
C PHE A 77 -6.54 0.90 0.66
N ARG A 78 -7.85 0.68 0.78
CA ARG A 78 -8.66 0.20 -0.33
C ARG A 78 -8.68 1.21 -1.48
N ILE A 79 -8.78 2.50 -1.18
CA ILE A 79 -8.70 3.56 -2.20
C ILE A 79 -7.29 3.56 -2.83
N ALA A 80 -6.23 3.51 -2.01
CA ALA A 80 -4.86 3.46 -2.49
C ALA A 80 -4.60 2.24 -3.40
N TYR A 81 -5.08 1.07 -3.01
CA TYR A 81 -5.00 -0.14 -3.81
C TYR A 81 -5.69 0.03 -5.18
N ASN A 82 -6.89 0.59 -5.19
CA ASN A 82 -7.62 0.84 -6.44
C ASN A 82 -6.90 1.87 -7.33
N VAL A 83 -6.33 2.93 -6.74
CA VAL A 83 -5.51 3.92 -7.47
C VAL A 83 -4.32 3.25 -8.14
N TYR A 84 -3.59 2.40 -7.39
CA TYR A 84 -2.47 1.64 -7.95
C TYR A 84 -2.90 0.66 -9.04
N TYR A 85 -3.97 -0.09 -8.79
CA TYR A 85 -4.51 -1.06 -9.74
C TYR A 85 -4.92 -0.40 -11.06
N ASP A 86 -5.63 0.72 -10.98
CA ASP A 86 -6.06 1.49 -12.16
C ASP A 86 -4.84 1.99 -12.95
N HIS A 87 -3.79 2.46 -12.24
CA HIS A 87 -2.55 2.91 -12.85
C HIS A 87 -1.85 1.76 -13.61
N VAL A 88 -1.64 0.62 -12.97
CA VAL A 88 -1.00 -0.56 -13.59
C VAL A 88 -1.79 -1.03 -14.80
N LYS A 89 -3.11 -1.12 -14.70
CA LYS A 89 -3.98 -1.53 -15.79
C LYS A 89 -3.93 -0.57 -16.99
N THR A 90 -3.74 0.71 -16.74
CA THR A 90 -3.63 1.71 -17.81
C THR A 90 -2.27 1.61 -18.52
N GLN A 91 -1.20 1.31 -17.79
CA GLN A 91 0.14 1.17 -18.35
C GLN A 91 0.34 -0.15 -19.10
N HIS A 92 -0.30 -1.23 -18.64
CA HIS A 92 -0.17 -2.58 -19.15
C HIS A 92 -1.54 -3.23 -19.38
N PRO A 93 -2.29 -2.85 -20.43
CA PRO A 93 -3.65 -3.35 -20.64
C PRO A 93 -3.76 -4.87 -20.78
N THR A 94 -2.67 -5.54 -21.17
CA THR A 94 -2.59 -7.01 -21.41
C THR A 94 -1.95 -7.78 -20.25
N ASP A 95 -1.25 -7.12 -19.33
CA ASP A 95 -0.56 -7.79 -18.23
C ASP A 95 -1.50 -8.00 -17.05
N SER A 96 -1.45 -9.20 -16.48
CA SER A 96 -2.14 -9.49 -15.23
C SER A 96 -1.29 -9.04 -14.05
N LEU A 97 -1.91 -8.79 -12.87
CA LEU A 97 -1.22 -8.52 -11.60
C LEU A 97 -0.30 -9.67 -11.13
N GLU A 98 -0.30 -10.78 -11.84
CA GLU A 98 0.56 -11.95 -11.61
C GLU A 98 1.94 -11.81 -12.28
N THR A 99 2.17 -10.78 -13.09
CA THR A 99 3.47 -10.52 -13.72
C THR A 99 4.40 -9.79 -12.74
N PRO A 100 5.68 -10.21 -12.58
CA PRO A 100 6.65 -9.45 -11.80
C PRO A 100 6.88 -8.07 -12.39
N ALA A 101 7.01 -7.07 -11.52
CA ALA A 101 7.24 -5.70 -11.97
C ALA A 101 8.61 -5.56 -12.63
N VAL A 102 8.66 -4.83 -13.74
CA VAL A 102 9.92 -4.37 -14.32
C VAL A 102 10.39 -3.18 -13.50
N MET A 103 11.61 -3.23 -12.97
CA MET A 103 12.21 -2.10 -12.25
C MET A 103 12.26 -0.87 -13.15
N GLY A 104 11.43 0.12 -12.86
CA GLY A 104 11.52 1.45 -13.43
C GLY A 104 12.82 2.14 -13.01
N ARG A 105 13.19 3.24 -13.68
CA ARG A 105 14.35 4.06 -13.30
C ARG A 105 14.18 4.57 -11.88
N SER A 106 14.88 3.94 -10.93
CA SER A 106 15.02 4.43 -9.58
C SER A 106 15.73 5.79 -9.61
N GLY A 107 15.13 6.80 -8.98
CA GLY A 107 15.80 8.06 -8.72
C GLY A 107 17.09 7.80 -7.92
N ARG A 108 18.11 8.63 -8.16
CA ARG A 108 19.40 8.61 -7.43
C ARG A 108 19.19 9.09 -5.99
N ASP A 109 18.64 8.24 -5.15
CA ASP A 109 18.74 8.45 -3.71
C ASP A 109 19.91 7.62 -3.18
N THR A 110 20.67 8.18 -2.24
CA THR A 110 21.74 7.52 -1.47
C THR A 110 21.12 6.47 -0.55
N ASP A 111 20.60 5.42 -1.16
CA ASP A 111 20.02 4.29 -0.43
C ASP A 111 21.11 3.51 0.28
N SER A 112 20.89 3.15 1.54
CA SER A 112 21.72 2.17 2.22
C SER A 112 21.61 0.83 1.47
N GLY A 113 22.70 0.01 1.50
CA GLY A 113 22.69 -1.31 0.83
C GLY A 113 21.47 -2.15 1.18
N LEU A 114 21.03 -2.10 2.45
CA LEU A 114 19.82 -2.79 2.93
C LEU A 114 18.53 -2.31 2.23
N GLN A 115 18.37 -1.01 2.01
CA GLN A 115 17.18 -0.47 1.32
C GLN A 115 17.16 -0.91 -0.14
N MET A 116 18.32 -0.95 -0.78
CA MET A 116 18.46 -1.41 -2.16
C MET A 116 18.14 -2.91 -2.26
N ASP A 117 18.64 -3.73 -1.34
CA ASP A 117 18.33 -5.17 -1.31
C ASP A 117 16.87 -5.45 -1.02
N LEU A 118 16.23 -4.69 -0.12
CA LEU A 118 14.80 -4.81 0.13
C LEU A 118 13.98 -4.45 -1.13
N ARG A 119 14.39 -3.42 -1.87
CA ARG A 119 13.74 -3.00 -3.11
C ARG A 119 13.89 -4.09 -4.19
N HIS A 120 15.08 -4.68 -4.32
CA HIS A 120 15.31 -5.81 -5.21
C HIS A 120 14.46 -7.03 -4.82
N ALA A 121 14.38 -7.35 -3.52
CA ALA A 121 13.52 -8.43 -3.04
C ALA A 121 12.04 -8.20 -3.38
N LEU A 122 11.55 -6.96 -3.25
CA LEU A 122 10.19 -6.58 -3.63
C LEU A 122 9.95 -6.66 -5.14
N ALA A 123 10.97 -6.39 -5.97
CA ALA A 123 10.88 -6.48 -7.43
C ALA A 123 10.70 -7.91 -7.94
N LEU A 124 11.08 -8.92 -7.15
CA LEU A 124 10.85 -10.34 -7.49
C LEU A 124 9.39 -10.78 -7.30
N LEU A 125 8.58 -9.96 -6.65
CA LEU A 125 7.20 -10.27 -6.36
C LEU A 125 6.30 -9.82 -7.51
N THR A 126 5.23 -10.57 -7.76
CA THR A 126 4.12 -10.06 -8.57
C THR A 126 3.46 -8.89 -7.84
N ASP A 127 2.71 -8.05 -8.54
CA ASP A 127 2.02 -6.91 -7.91
C ASP A 127 1.07 -7.37 -6.80
N ALA A 128 0.38 -8.49 -7.00
CA ALA A 128 -0.51 -9.06 -5.99
C ALA A 128 0.26 -9.58 -4.76
N GLU A 129 1.37 -10.28 -4.95
CA GLU A 129 2.24 -10.75 -3.85
C GLU A 129 2.82 -9.56 -3.09
N ARG A 130 3.32 -8.55 -3.81
CA ARG A 130 3.91 -7.33 -3.23
C ARG A 130 2.88 -6.57 -2.40
N THR A 131 1.68 -6.35 -2.93
CA THR A 131 0.59 -5.70 -2.20
C THR A 131 0.29 -6.43 -0.90
N CYS A 132 0.09 -7.75 -0.92
CA CYS A 132 -0.20 -8.52 0.29
C CYS A 132 0.94 -8.45 1.32
N VAL A 133 2.19 -8.60 0.86
CA VAL A 133 3.38 -8.57 1.72
C VAL A 133 3.58 -7.19 2.35
N VAL A 134 3.48 -6.12 1.56
CA VAL A 134 3.63 -4.74 2.05
C VAL A 134 2.55 -4.41 3.07
N LEU A 135 1.29 -4.70 2.77
CA LEU A 135 0.18 -4.45 3.71
C LEU A 135 0.37 -5.23 5.03
N GLN A 136 0.85 -6.47 4.99
CA GLN A 136 1.03 -7.25 6.21
C GLN A 136 2.29 -6.86 6.98
N LEU A 137 3.45 -6.80 6.33
CA LEU A 137 4.74 -6.67 7.02
C LEU A 137 5.12 -5.22 7.32
N MET A 138 4.74 -4.28 6.44
CA MET A 138 5.10 -2.87 6.60
C MET A 138 3.97 -2.04 7.24
N GLU A 139 2.72 -2.35 6.91
CA GLU A 139 1.56 -1.60 7.42
C GLU A 139 0.81 -2.34 8.54
N GLY A 140 1.26 -3.53 8.95
CA GLY A 140 0.72 -4.29 10.07
C GLY A 140 -0.73 -4.76 9.89
N GLN A 141 -1.20 -4.86 8.64
CA GLN A 141 -2.58 -5.25 8.36
C GLN A 141 -2.80 -6.75 8.57
N SER A 142 -3.94 -7.10 9.19
CA SER A 142 -4.36 -8.51 9.28
C SER A 142 -4.80 -9.06 7.92
N ILE A 143 -4.89 -10.37 7.80
CA ILE A 143 -5.39 -11.02 6.58
C ILE A 143 -6.79 -10.54 6.24
N ASP A 144 -7.67 -10.42 7.24
CA ASP A 144 -9.03 -9.91 7.05
C ASP A 144 -9.05 -8.49 6.49
N HIS A 145 -8.18 -7.60 7.00
CA HIS A 145 -8.05 -6.24 6.47
C HIS A 145 -7.49 -6.25 5.04
N ILE A 146 -6.52 -7.12 4.73
CA ILE A 146 -6.00 -7.27 3.36
C ILE A 146 -7.10 -7.76 2.40
N THR A 147 -7.96 -8.69 2.82
CA THR A 147 -9.13 -9.11 2.00
C THR A 147 -10.08 -7.95 1.74
N MET A 148 -10.34 -7.10 2.75
CA MET A 148 -11.18 -5.90 2.59
C MET A 148 -10.55 -4.87 1.67
N VAL A 149 -9.22 -4.68 1.75
CA VAL A 149 -8.48 -3.73 0.90
C VAL A 149 -8.47 -4.19 -0.55
N THR A 150 -8.13 -5.44 -0.80
CA THR A 150 -7.86 -5.96 -2.15
C THR A 150 -9.08 -6.56 -2.84
N GLY A 151 -10.09 -6.97 -2.07
CA GLY A 151 -11.23 -7.75 -2.57
C GLY A 151 -10.90 -9.21 -2.88
N MET A 152 -9.68 -9.67 -2.61
CA MET A 152 -9.27 -11.06 -2.80
C MET A 152 -9.86 -11.97 -1.74
N ARG A 153 -10.08 -13.25 -2.08
CA ARG A 153 -10.47 -14.27 -1.10
C ARG A 153 -9.33 -14.55 -0.12
N GLU A 154 -9.65 -14.89 1.12
CA GLU A 154 -8.70 -15.17 2.19
C GLU A 154 -7.62 -16.21 1.78
N GLY A 155 -8.03 -17.31 1.14
CA GLY A 155 -7.10 -18.32 0.63
C GLY A 155 -6.13 -17.78 -0.41
N THR A 156 -6.57 -16.85 -1.27
CA THR A 156 -5.74 -16.17 -2.25
C THR A 156 -4.72 -15.26 -1.56
N VAL A 157 -5.15 -14.47 -0.60
CA VAL A 157 -4.25 -13.61 0.21
C VAL A 157 -3.20 -14.44 0.92
N LYS A 158 -3.59 -15.55 1.58
CA LYS A 158 -2.66 -16.48 2.24
C LYS A 158 -1.63 -17.06 1.27
N SER A 159 -2.05 -17.44 0.07
CA SER A 159 -1.18 -17.97 -0.98
C SER A 159 -0.16 -16.91 -1.47
N HIS A 160 -0.62 -15.68 -1.74
CA HIS A 160 0.26 -14.57 -2.13
C HIS A 160 1.27 -14.25 -1.02
N LEU A 161 0.83 -14.19 0.23
CA LEU A 161 1.70 -13.97 1.39
C LEU A 161 2.76 -15.06 1.53
N SER A 162 2.38 -16.33 1.40
CA SER A 162 3.31 -17.46 1.51
C SER A 162 4.37 -17.40 0.41
N ARG A 163 3.95 -17.25 -0.85
CA ARG A 163 4.87 -17.17 -1.99
C ARG A 163 5.78 -15.95 -1.92
N GLY A 164 5.20 -14.77 -1.64
CA GLY A 164 5.94 -13.53 -1.57
C GLY A 164 6.99 -13.53 -0.46
N LYS A 165 6.62 -13.97 0.75
CA LYS A 165 7.55 -14.10 1.87
C LYS A 165 8.68 -15.08 1.57
N LYS A 166 8.38 -16.21 0.93
CA LYS A 166 9.39 -17.19 0.54
C LYS A 166 10.39 -16.57 -0.44
N LYS A 167 9.92 -15.93 -1.53
CA LYS A 167 10.80 -15.29 -2.52
C LYS A 167 11.72 -14.25 -1.87
N MET A 168 11.17 -13.39 -1.00
CA MET A 168 11.96 -12.38 -0.27
C MET A 168 13.00 -13.03 0.65
N ALA A 169 12.58 -14.03 1.43
CA ALA A 169 13.48 -14.72 2.36
C ALA A 169 14.62 -15.43 1.62
N ASP A 170 14.33 -16.08 0.50
CA ASP A 170 15.34 -16.77 -0.31
C ASP A 170 16.33 -15.76 -0.91
N TYR A 171 15.86 -14.63 -1.43
CA TYR A 171 16.71 -13.56 -1.94
C TYR A 171 17.61 -12.96 -0.84
N LEU A 172 17.03 -12.59 0.30
CA LEU A 172 17.77 -11.96 1.41
C LEU A 172 18.82 -12.91 1.99
N ARG A 173 18.52 -14.21 2.16
CA ARG A 173 19.51 -15.20 2.58
C ARG A 173 20.69 -15.29 1.60
N HIS A 174 20.40 -15.30 0.30
CA HIS A 174 21.44 -15.37 -0.72
C HIS A 174 22.35 -14.14 -0.72
N ASN A 175 21.85 -13.00 -0.26
CA ASN A 175 22.60 -11.74 -0.13
C ASN A 175 23.15 -11.50 1.29
N GLY A 176 23.29 -12.54 2.11
CA GLY A 176 23.99 -12.47 3.38
C GLY A 176 23.15 -12.01 4.59
N TYR A 177 21.83 -11.96 4.45
CA TYR A 177 20.89 -11.65 5.57
C TYR A 177 20.41 -12.93 6.24
N ASP A 178 21.31 -13.84 6.57
CA ASP A 178 20.98 -15.01 7.36
C ASP A 178 20.67 -14.60 8.81
N ARG A 179 19.65 -15.24 9.41
CA ARG A 179 19.47 -15.16 10.86
C ARG A 179 20.68 -15.78 11.55
N GLN A 180 21.45 -15.00 12.29
CA GLN A 180 22.30 -15.51 13.35
C GLN A 180 21.43 -16.06 14.49
#